data_495945b830da0dc97585b7d17f595b14
#
_entry.id   495945b830da0dc97585b7d17f595b14
#
_cell.length_a   1.000
_cell.length_b   1.000
_cell.length_c   1.000
_cell.angle_alpha   90.00
_cell.angle_beta   90.00
_cell.angle_gamma   90.00
#
_symmetry.space_group_name_H-M   'P 1'
#
loop_
_entity.id
_entity.type
_entity.pdbx_description
1 polymer ?
#
loop_
_entity_poly.entity_id
_entity_poly.type
_entity_poly.pdbx_seq_one_letter_code
_entity_poly.pdbx_strand_id
1 'polypeptide(L)'
;KTGVSEESIAEIIYCHTYGRLGPGDDQYLREYCEKRGAVLTLIGLDQLGNDIFRECPILAQDFFGISIDSGQILSLDMFVAKHDANKMSAPLGTEFLLREMELEKAKTALRDNDVLLIAGPAGVGKTRFALELCQQLAEENGYTVLVIRNNNLQLYEDLVSAIEEGKDYLVFVDDANELSELHYVLEYLSKAVIGTRHISKLILTV
;
A
#
# COMPACT_ATOMS: atom_id res chain seq x y z
N LYS A 1 34.24 -17.43 16.25
CA LYS A 1 33.79 -18.69 16.91
C LYS A 1 32.55 -18.30 17.70
N THR A 2 31.36 -18.47 17.11
CA THR A 2 30.10 -18.38 17.83
C THR A 2 30.03 -19.60 18.74
N GLY A 3 29.77 -19.40 20.03
CA GLY A 3 29.76 -20.45 21.05
C GLY A 3 28.53 -21.38 21.01
N VAL A 4 27.99 -21.63 19.81
CA VAL A 4 26.87 -22.53 19.55
C VAL A 4 27.46 -23.86 19.09
N SER A 5 27.13 -24.96 19.76
CA SER A 5 27.57 -26.30 19.35
C SER A 5 26.88 -26.67 18.01
N GLU A 6 27.60 -27.40 17.14
CA GLU A 6 27.04 -27.84 15.84
C GLU A 6 25.72 -28.65 15.99
N GLU A 7 25.55 -29.33 17.12
CA GLU A 7 24.37 -30.14 17.46
C GLU A 7 23.10 -29.31 17.70
N SER A 8 23.18 -27.96 17.83
CA SER A 8 22.05 -27.07 18.09
C SER A 8 21.53 -26.32 16.87
N ILE A 9 22.12 -26.50 15.69
CA ILE A 9 21.73 -25.83 14.47
C ILE A 9 20.66 -26.66 13.74
N ALA A 10 19.41 -26.19 13.78
CA ALA A 10 18.29 -26.84 13.08
C ALA A 10 18.11 -26.34 11.65
N GLU A 11 18.43 -25.06 11.38
CA GLU A 11 18.27 -24.43 10.08
C GLU A 11 19.47 -23.52 9.77
N ILE A 12 19.85 -23.48 8.51
CA ILE A 12 20.86 -22.59 7.95
C ILE A 12 20.20 -21.81 6.80
N ILE A 13 20.15 -20.48 6.92
CA ILE A 13 19.73 -19.59 5.84
C ILE A 13 21.00 -19.05 5.18
N TYR A 14 21.19 -19.38 3.90
CA TYR A 14 22.32 -18.91 3.12
C TYR A 14 21.88 -17.94 2.04
N CYS A 15 22.22 -16.67 2.25
CA CYS A 15 21.96 -15.59 1.29
C CYS A 15 23.16 -15.41 0.35
N HIS A 16 22.91 -15.24 -0.93
CA HIS A 16 23.97 -15.01 -1.92
C HIS A 16 23.52 -14.00 -3.00
N THR A 17 24.50 -13.33 -3.60
CA THR A 17 24.29 -12.29 -4.62
C THR A 17 24.25 -12.81 -6.05
N TYR A 18 24.27 -14.11 -6.26
CA TYR A 18 24.05 -14.72 -7.58
C TYR A 18 22.56 -14.91 -7.84
N GLY A 19 22.12 -14.81 -9.07
CA GLY A 19 20.74 -15.09 -9.45
C GLY A 19 20.35 -16.53 -9.09
N ARG A 20 21.19 -17.49 -9.46
CA ARG A 20 21.05 -18.92 -9.10
C ARG A 20 22.41 -19.57 -8.88
N LEU A 21 22.47 -20.46 -7.90
CA LEU A 21 23.61 -21.37 -7.76
C LEU A 21 23.59 -22.41 -8.88
N GLY A 22 24.77 -22.89 -9.25
CA GLY A 22 24.87 -24.04 -10.15
C GLY A 22 24.20 -25.29 -9.56
N PRO A 23 23.59 -26.17 -10.38
CA PRO A 23 22.89 -27.36 -9.85
C PRO A 23 23.78 -28.24 -8.98
N GLY A 24 25.07 -28.31 -9.27
CA GLY A 24 26.04 -29.07 -8.48
C GLY A 24 26.34 -28.45 -7.11
N ASP A 25 26.40 -27.12 -7.05
CA ASP A 25 26.65 -26.39 -5.79
C ASP A 25 25.43 -26.43 -4.88
N ASP A 26 24.22 -26.25 -5.43
CA ASP A 26 22.96 -26.37 -4.69
C ASP A 26 22.84 -27.77 -4.08
N GLN A 27 23.01 -28.81 -4.88
CA GLN A 27 22.93 -30.19 -4.39
C GLN A 27 23.98 -30.47 -3.31
N TYR A 28 25.21 -30.05 -3.53
CA TYR A 28 26.30 -30.26 -2.57
C TYR A 28 26.01 -29.61 -1.20
N LEU A 29 25.53 -28.35 -1.23
CA LEU A 29 25.22 -27.63 0.00
C LEU A 29 24.04 -28.27 0.75
N ARG A 30 23.00 -28.70 0.07
CA ARG A 30 21.86 -29.41 0.68
C ARG A 30 22.29 -30.71 1.31
N GLU A 31 23.02 -31.55 0.60
CA GLU A 31 23.51 -32.80 1.12
C GLU A 31 24.48 -32.62 2.33
N TYR A 32 25.27 -31.55 2.29
CA TYR A 32 26.19 -31.21 3.38
C TYR A 32 25.44 -30.84 4.67
N CYS A 33 24.39 -30.06 4.56
CA CYS A 33 23.54 -29.66 5.70
C CYS A 33 22.69 -30.83 6.21
N GLU A 34 22.09 -31.60 5.32
CA GLU A 34 21.25 -32.75 5.66
C GLU A 34 22.04 -33.83 6.45
N LYS A 35 23.27 -34.12 6.03
CA LYS A 35 24.19 -35.04 6.78
C LYS A 35 24.48 -34.59 8.21
N ARG A 36 24.21 -33.31 8.54
CA ARG A 36 24.39 -32.72 9.87
C ARG A 36 23.08 -32.42 10.58
N GLY A 37 21.98 -32.89 10.02
CA GLY A 37 20.64 -32.70 10.60
C GLY A 37 20.09 -31.27 10.50
N ALA A 38 20.67 -30.42 9.64
CA ALA A 38 20.25 -29.05 9.44
C ALA A 38 19.48 -28.91 8.13
N VAL A 39 18.41 -28.11 8.12
CA VAL A 39 17.69 -27.68 6.92
C VAL A 39 18.42 -26.49 6.28
N LEU A 40 18.60 -26.51 4.96
CA LEU A 40 19.20 -25.39 4.23
C LEU A 40 18.13 -24.63 3.44
N THR A 41 18.00 -23.35 3.74
CA THR A 41 17.24 -22.38 2.96
C THR A 41 18.20 -21.52 2.15
N LEU A 42 18.07 -21.52 0.81
CA LEU A 42 18.90 -20.73 -0.09
C LEU A 42 18.10 -19.52 -0.57
N ILE A 43 18.64 -18.32 -0.39
CA ILE A 43 18.05 -17.06 -0.83
C ILE A 43 19.00 -16.39 -1.81
N GLY A 44 18.65 -16.40 -3.09
CA GLY A 44 19.40 -15.74 -4.15
C GLY A 44 18.97 -14.29 -4.38
N LEU A 45 19.70 -13.59 -5.25
CA LEU A 45 19.47 -12.18 -5.54
C LEU A 45 18.03 -11.89 -6.01
N ASP A 46 17.48 -12.75 -6.87
CA ASP A 46 16.12 -12.57 -7.41
C ASP A 46 15.06 -12.66 -6.28
N GLN A 47 15.25 -13.59 -5.36
CA GLN A 47 14.36 -13.75 -4.21
C GLN A 47 14.51 -12.58 -3.24
N LEU A 48 15.75 -12.18 -2.91
CA LEU A 48 16.01 -11.01 -2.05
C LEU A 48 15.36 -9.73 -2.64
N GLY A 49 15.49 -9.53 -3.95
CA GLY A 49 14.87 -8.40 -4.62
C GLY A 49 13.34 -8.42 -4.56
N ASN A 50 12.73 -9.59 -4.74
CA ASN A 50 11.28 -9.75 -4.60
C ASN A 50 10.82 -9.54 -3.16
N ASP A 51 11.55 -10.07 -2.18
CA ASP A 51 11.21 -9.96 -0.76
C ASP A 51 11.32 -8.49 -0.31
N ILE A 52 12.38 -7.77 -0.71
CA ILE A 52 12.51 -6.32 -0.46
C ILE A 52 11.36 -5.55 -1.09
N PHE A 53 11.03 -5.84 -2.35
CA PHE A 53 9.94 -5.14 -3.06
C PHE A 53 8.59 -5.36 -2.38
N ARG A 54 8.30 -6.57 -1.90
CA ARG A 54 6.99 -6.95 -1.36
C ARG A 54 6.83 -6.66 0.13
N GLU A 55 7.88 -6.94 0.89
CA GLU A 55 7.78 -6.99 2.36
C GLU A 55 8.46 -5.78 3.02
N CYS A 56 9.50 -5.23 2.40
CA CYS A 56 10.32 -4.19 3.01
C CYS A 56 10.82 -3.14 1.99
N PRO A 57 9.96 -2.45 1.23
CA PRO A 57 10.38 -1.48 0.21
C PRO A 57 11.20 -0.32 0.78
N ILE A 58 11.03 0.02 2.08
CA ILE A 58 11.83 1.06 2.74
C ILE A 58 13.31 0.74 2.78
N LEU A 59 13.70 -0.54 2.81
CA LEU A 59 15.11 -0.92 2.80
C LEU A 59 15.79 -0.48 1.49
N ALA A 60 15.09 -0.47 0.37
CA ALA A 60 15.60 0.05 -0.89
C ALA A 60 15.87 1.56 -0.81
N GLN A 61 14.98 2.31 -0.16
CA GLN A 61 15.16 3.74 0.06
C GLN A 61 16.31 4.03 1.03
N ASP A 62 16.33 3.35 2.19
CA ASP A 62 17.30 3.63 3.26
C ASP A 62 18.73 3.23 2.88
N PHE A 63 18.92 2.11 2.20
CA PHE A 63 20.25 1.60 1.88
C PHE A 63 20.75 1.97 0.49
N PHE A 64 19.86 2.17 -0.48
CA PHE A 64 20.22 2.42 -1.87
C PHE A 64 19.73 3.76 -2.40
N GLY A 65 18.91 4.50 -1.64
CA GLY A 65 18.27 5.74 -2.11
C GLY A 65 17.26 5.51 -3.22
N ILE A 66 16.74 4.27 -3.37
CA ILE A 66 15.79 3.90 -4.41
C ILE A 66 14.39 3.89 -3.79
N SER A 67 13.55 4.84 -4.20
CA SER A 67 12.12 4.83 -3.84
C SER A 67 11.40 3.79 -4.68
N ILE A 68 10.80 2.80 -4.04
CA ILE A 68 9.95 1.80 -4.71
C ILE A 68 8.49 2.28 -4.60
N ASP A 69 7.93 2.69 -5.74
CA ASP A 69 6.50 2.98 -5.86
C ASP A 69 5.74 1.66 -6.00
N SER A 70 5.04 1.25 -4.96
CA SER A 70 4.19 0.05 -4.96
C SER A 70 2.96 0.20 -5.87
N GLY A 71 2.62 1.44 -6.23
CA GLY A 71 1.42 1.79 -6.99
C GLY A 71 0.11 1.64 -6.21
N GLN A 72 0.16 1.54 -4.88
CA GLN A 72 -1.03 1.53 -4.01
C GLN A 72 -1.57 2.92 -3.77
N ILE A 73 -0.69 3.91 -3.56
CA ILE A 73 -1.07 5.30 -3.33
C ILE A 73 -0.93 6.07 -4.63
N LEU A 74 -2.02 6.62 -5.10
CA LEU A 74 -2.13 7.27 -6.39
C LEU A 74 -2.68 8.71 -6.21
N SER A 75 -2.30 9.62 -7.10
CA SER A 75 -3.08 10.84 -7.28
C SER A 75 -4.44 10.51 -7.89
N LEU A 76 -5.39 11.44 -7.77
CA LEU A 76 -6.73 11.28 -8.34
C LEU A 76 -6.66 10.97 -9.85
N ASP A 77 -5.86 11.75 -10.60
CA ASP A 77 -5.72 11.59 -12.05
C ASP A 77 -5.10 10.25 -12.42
N MET A 78 -4.08 9.81 -11.68
CA MET A 78 -3.45 8.51 -11.91
C MET A 78 -4.40 7.34 -11.62
N PHE A 79 -5.23 7.47 -10.59
CA PHE A 79 -6.22 6.45 -10.27
C PHE A 79 -7.26 6.32 -11.40
N VAL A 80 -7.83 7.45 -11.85
CA VAL A 80 -8.78 7.46 -12.97
C VAL A 80 -8.14 6.89 -14.22
N ALA A 81 -6.94 7.32 -14.59
CA ALA A 81 -6.24 6.83 -15.78
C ALA A 81 -5.96 5.30 -15.71
N LYS A 82 -5.51 4.80 -14.57
CA LYS A 82 -5.29 3.35 -14.38
C LYS A 82 -6.58 2.55 -14.41
N HIS A 83 -7.66 3.08 -13.83
CA HIS A 83 -8.96 2.43 -13.86
C HIS A 83 -9.53 2.38 -15.27
N ASP A 84 -9.53 3.50 -16.00
CA ASP A 84 -10.10 3.61 -17.34
C ASP A 84 -9.28 2.86 -18.41
N ALA A 85 -8.00 2.59 -18.15
CA ALA A 85 -7.21 1.67 -18.96
C ALA A 85 -7.72 0.22 -18.90
N ASN A 86 -8.46 -0.15 -17.86
CA ASN A 86 -9.11 -1.45 -17.76
C ASN A 86 -10.44 -1.45 -18.49
N LYS A 87 -10.45 -1.94 -19.73
CA LYS A 87 -11.63 -1.95 -20.62
C LYS A 87 -12.83 -2.77 -20.09
N MET A 88 -12.68 -3.51 -18.99
CA MET A 88 -13.76 -4.31 -18.39
C MET A 88 -14.56 -3.52 -17.34
N SER A 89 -14.12 -2.33 -16.96
CA SER A 89 -14.77 -1.47 -15.98
C SER A 89 -15.47 -0.32 -16.66
N ALA A 90 -16.55 0.20 -16.03
CA ALA A 90 -17.20 1.43 -16.50
C ALA A 90 -16.24 2.61 -16.34
N PRO A 91 -16.12 3.50 -17.35
CA PRO A 91 -15.21 4.64 -17.29
C PRO A 91 -15.54 5.58 -16.11
N LEU A 92 -14.51 5.99 -15.36
CA LEU A 92 -14.63 6.96 -14.28
C LEU A 92 -14.48 8.41 -14.76
N GLY A 93 -13.79 8.64 -15.88
CA GLY A 93 -13.58 9.96 -16.48
C GLY A 93 -14.79 10.55 -17.21
N THR A 94 -16.00 10.01 -17.01
CA THR A 94 -17.25 10.53 -17.60
C THR A 94 -17.85 11.65 -16.76
N GLU A 95 -18.74 12.46 -17.35
CA GLU A 95 -19.46 13.49 -16.62
C GLU A 95 -20.28 12.92 -15.46
N PHE A 96 -20.21 13.58 -14.30
CA PHE A 96 -20.98 13.18 -13.11
C PHE A 96 -22.34 13.88 -13.15
N LEU A 97 -23.41 13.11 -13.10
CA LEU A 97 -24.77 13.62 -13.25
C LEU A 97 -25.70 13.14 -12.13
N LEU A 98 -26.67 13.98 -11.78
CA LEU A 98 -27.88 13.61 -11.02
C LEU A 98 -27.71 13.24 -9.53
N ARG A 99 -26.64 13.66 -8.86
CA ARG A 99 -26.41 13.39 -7.42
C ARG A 99 -25.91 14.59 -6.62
N GLU A 100 -26.28 15.79 -7.04
CA GLU A 100 -25.82 17.04 -6.41
C GLU A 100 -26.26 17.13 -4.94
N MET A 101 -27.49 16.68 -4.63
CA MET A 101 -28.00 16.70 -3.25
C MET A 101 -27.24 15.71 -2.34
N GLU A 102 -26.86 14.55 -2.85
CA GLU A 102 -26.06 13.57 -2.12
C GLU A 102 -24.64 14.08 -1.90
N LEU A 103 -24.04 14.77 -2.88
CA LEU A 103 -22.74 15.42 -2.73
C LEU A 103 -22.77 16.48 -1.64
N GLU A 104 -23.74 17.36 -1.62
CA GLU A 104 -23.88 18.40 -0.60
C GLU A 104 -24.09 17.81 0.81
N LYS A 105 -24.85 16.72 0.93
CA LYS A 105 -24.99 15.98 2.19
C LYS A 105 -23.66 15.38 2.63
N ALA A 106 -22.90 14.77 1.71
CA ALA A 106 -21.59 14.19 1.99
C ALA A 106 -20.56 15.25 2.42
N LYS A 107 -20.52 16.39 1.72
CA LYS A 107 -19.70 17.55 2.11
C LYS A 107 -20.05 18.06 3.50
N THR A 108 -21.35 18.19 3.79
CA THR A 108 -21.83 18.61 5.11
C THR A 108 -21.39 17.61 6.20
N ALA A 109 -21.54 16.31 5.95
CA ALA A 109 -21.11 15.29 6.88
C ALA A 109 -19.59 15.34 7.16
N LEU A 110 -18.76 15.60 6.12
CA LEU A 110 -17.30 15.73 6.27
C LEU A 110 -16.85 17.04 6.94
N ARG A 111 -17.69 18.08 6.99
CA ARG A 111 -17.38 19.27 7.80
C ARG A 111 -17.34 18.94 9.29
N ASP A 112 -18.28 18.11 9.74
CA ASP A 112 -18.47 17.78 11.16
C ASP A 112 -17.68 16.52 11.57
N ASN A 113 -17.24 15.69 10.61
CA ASN A 113 -16.56 14.43 10.85
C ASN A 113 -15.30 14.32 10.00
N ASP A 114 -14.33 13.52 10.46
CA ASP A 114 -13.08 13.29 9.73
C ASP A 114 -13.14 12.06 8.81
N VAL A 115 -14.18 11.21 8.97
CA VAL A 115 -14.37 9.99 8.18
C VAL A 115 -15.76 9.95 7.58
N LEU A 116 -15.84 9.62 6.29
CA LEU A 116 -17.08 9.32 5.57
C LEU A 116 -17.03 7.90 4.99
N LEU A 117 -18.02 7.08 5.36
CA LEU A 117 -18.19 5.75 4.77
C LEU A 117 -19.32 5.77 3.74
N ILE A 118 -19.02 5.40 2.50
CA ILE A 118 -19.95 5.25 1.39
C ILE A 118 -20.21 3.76 1.16
N ALA A 119 -21.36 3.29 1.61
CA ALA A 119 -21.76 1.88 1.50
C ALA A 119 -22.89 1.68 0.49
N GLY A 120 -22.87 0.54 -0.20
CA GLY A 120 -23.95 0.19 -1.13
C GLY A 120 -23.62 -1.01 -2.02
N PRO A 121 -24.58 -1.52 -2.79
CA PRO A 121 -24.38 -2.64 -3.69
C PRO A 121 -23.27 -2.38 -4.73
N ALA A 122 -22.68 -3.46 -5.25
CA ALA A 122 -21.75 -3.35 -6.37
C ALA A 122 -22.41 -2.68 -7.59
N GLY A 123 -21.63 -1.85 -8.32
CA GLY A 123 -22.09 -1.19 -9.53
C GLY A 123 -22.97 0.04 -9.33
N VAL A 124 -23.32 0.44 -8.11
CA VAL A 124 -24.16 1.64 -7.85
C VAL A 124 -23.41 2.96 -8.04
N GLY A 125 -22.11 2.91 -8.31
CA GLY A 125 -21.27 4.09 -8.58
C GLY A 125 -20.65 4.72 -7.35
N LYS A 126 -20.35 3.96 -6.30
CA LYS A 126 -19.67 4.44 -5.06
C LYS A 126 -18.34 5.11 -5.37
N THR A 127 -17.48 4.42 -6.12
CA THR A 127 -16.14 4.92 -6.50
C THR A 127 -16.26 6.21 -7.30
N ARG A 128 -17.16 6.29 -8.30
CA ARG A 128 -17.37 7.50 -9.10
C ARG A 128 -17.86 8.67 -8.24
N PHE A 129 -18.78 8.41 -7.31
CA PHE A 129 -19.28 9.40 -6.35
C PHE A 129 -18.16 9.90 -5.43
N ALA A 130 -17.34 8.99 -4.89
CA ALA A 130 -16.23 9.34 -4.02
C ALA A 130 -15.18 10.20 -4.73
N LEU A 131 -14.86 9.88 -5.99
CA LEU A 131 -13.91 10.66 -6.81
C LEU A 131 -14.42 12.09 -7.04
N GLU A 132 -15.69 12.25 -7.41
CA GLU A 132 -16.30 13.57 -7.59
C GLU A 132 -16.26 14.38 -6.29
N LEU A 133 -16.60 13.75 -5.17
CA LEU A 133 -16.54 14.38 -3.86
C LEU A 133 -15.12 14.82 -3.51
N CYS A 134 -14.12 13.94 -3.75
CA CYS A 134 -12.71 14.27 -3.53
C CYS A 134 -12.25 15.44 -4.38
N GLN A 135 -12.62 15.49 -5.66
CA GLN A 135 -12.26 16.57 -6.57
C GLN A 135 -12.82 17.90 -6.09
N GLN A 136 -14.12 17.96 -5.79
CA GLN A 136 -14.76 19.19 -5.33
C GLN A 136 -14.20 19.67 -3.99
N LEU A 137 -13.95 18.76 -3.04
CA LEU A 137 -13.34 19.10 -1.74
C LEU A 137 -11.90 19.60 -1.89
N ALA A 138 -11.13 19.03 -2.81
CA ALA A 138 -9.78 19.50 -3.11
C ALA A 138 -9.78 20.92 -3.66
N GLU A 139 -10.68 21.23 -4.61
CA GLU A 139 -10.84 22.56 -5.21
C GLU A 139 -11.30 23.59 -4.17
N GLU A 140 -12.25 23.23 -3.29
CA GLU A 140 -12.83 24.12 -2.30
C GLU A 140 -11.89 24.39 -1.10
N ASN A 141 -11.12 23.39 -0.66
CA ASN A 141 -10.37 23.44 0.60
C ASN A 141 -8.86 23.31 0.45
N GLY A 142 -8.36 23.06 -0.76
CA GLY A 142 -6.92 22.95 -1.03
C GLY A 142 -6.28 21.65 -0.55
N TYR A 143 -7.06 20.59 -0.36
CA TYR A 143 -6.52 19.29 0.03
C TYR A 143 -5.64 18.66 -1.06
N THR A 144 -4.56 18.03 -0.64
CA THR A 144 -3.84 17.07 -1.47
C THR A 144 -4.59 15.73 -1.42
N VAL A 145 -5.14 15.29 -2.57
CA VAL A 145 -5.89 14.03 -2.63
C VAL A 145 -4.96 12.85 -2.89
N LEU A 146 -5.05 11.84 -2.03
CA LEU A 146 -4.42 10.54 -2.22
C LEU A 146 -5.50 9.46 -2.32
N VAL A 147 -5.39 8.59 -3.31
CA VAL A 147 -6.28 7.44 -3.48
C VAL A 147 -5.52 6.17 -3.18
N ILE A 148 -6.02 5.38 -2.24
CA ILE A 148 -5.44 4.09 -1.86
C ILE A 148 -6.25 2.98 -2.52
N ARG A 149 -5.56 2.12 -3.24
CA ARG A 149 -6.11 0.91 -3.85
C ARG A 149 -5.33 -0.30 -3.37
N ASN A 150 -6.05 -1.32 -2.88
CA ASN A 150 -5.42 -2.56 -2.47
C ASN A 150 -4.71 -3.25 -3.64
N ASN A 151 -3.44 -3.61 -3.45
CA ASN A 151 -2.67 -4.44 -4.37
C ASN A 151 -1.96 -5.60 -3.65
N ASN A 152 -2.34 -5.87 -2.39
CA ASN A 152 -1.78 -6.90 -1.52
C ASN A 152 -0.28 -6.70 -1.18
N LEU A 153 0.21 -5.47 -1.26
CA LEU A 153 1.53 -5.07 -0.77
C LEU A 153 1.39 -4.34 0.57
N GLN A 154 2.48 -4.19 1.31
CA GLN A 154 2.48 -3.46 2.57
C GLN A 154 2.21 -1.98 2.34
N LEU A 155 1.29 -1.41 3.12
CA LEU A 155 0.82 -0.02 2.94
C LEU A 155 1.57 0.98 3.82
N TYR A 156 2.06 0.55 4.99
CA TYR A 156 2.64 1.45 5.99
C TYR A 156 3.76 2.33 5.41
N GLU A 157 4.68 1.74 4.70
CA GLU A 157 5.85 2.44 4.14
C GLU A 157 5.47 3.39 3.01
N ASP A 158 4.48 3.03 2.20
CA ASP A 158 3.91 3.91 1.19
C ASP A 158 3.28 5.16 1.84
N LEU A 159 2.54 4.97 2.95
CA LEU A 159 1.96 6.09 3.71
C LEU A 159 3.05 7.00 4.29
N VAL A 160 4.09 6.41 4.90
CA VAL A 160 5.23 7.19 5.43
C VAL A 160 5.88 8.04 4.34
N SER A 161 6.00 7.50 3.13
CA SER A 161 6.62 8.20 1.99
C SER A 161 5.70 9.24 1.36
N ALA A 162 4.38 9.00 1.33
CA ALA A 162 3.41 9.84 0.64
C ALA A 162 2.90 11.02 1.47
N ILE A 163 2.86 10.86 2.81
CA ILE A 163 2.32 11.90 3.70
C ILE A 163 3.46 12.76 4.24
N GLU A 164 3.55 13.99 3.76
CA GLU A 164 4.52 15.00 4.16
C GLU A 164 4.00 15.86 5.32
N GLU A 165 4.92 16.47 6.06
CA GLU A 165 4.58 17.40 7.13
C GLU A 165 3.97 18.70 6.59
N GLY A 166 2.97 19.21 7.29
CA GLY A 166 2.40 20.54 7.02
C GLY A 166 1.50 20.61 5.78
N LYS A 167 1.15 19.48 5.19
CA LYS A 167 0.13 19.41 4.13
C LYS A 167 -1.17 18.80 4.66
N ASP A 168 -2.29 19.31 4.14
CA ASP A 168 -3.62 18.77 4.42
C ASP A 168 -4.00 17.72 3.38
N TYR A 169 -4.21 16.50 3.84
CA TYR A 169 -4.53 15.35 2.99
C TYR A 169 -6.00 14.95 3.10
N LEU A 170 -6.63 14.74 1.95
CA LEU A 170 -7.88 14.00 1.81
C LEU A 170 -7.53 12.63 1.23
N VAL A 171 -7.74 11.57 2.00
CA VAL A 171 -7.46 10.21 1.55
C VAL A 171 -8.76 9.51 1.17
N PHE A 172 -8.77 8.92 0.00
CA PHE A 172 -9.85 8.05 -0.46
C PHE A 172 -9.35 6.60 -0.53
N VAL A 173 -10.02 5.68 0.15
CA VAL A 173 -9.75 4.24 0.07
C VAL A 173 -10.89 3.57 -0.68
N ASP A 174 -10.57 3.06 -1.87
CA ASP A 174 -11.53 2.33 -2.69
C ASP A 174 -11.59 0.86 -2.25
N ASP A 175 -12.81 0.33 -2.12
CA ASP A 175 -13.09 -1.03 -1.62
C ASP A 175 -12.34 -1.33 -0.30
N ALA A 176 -12.56 -0.47 0.71
CA ALA A 176 -11.84 -0.50 2.00
C ALA A 176 -11.97 -1.83 2.75
N ASN A 177 -13.02 -2.61 2.48
CA ASN A 177 -13.20 -3.95 3.02
C ASN A 177 -12.18 -4.97 2.49
N GLU A 178 -11.49 -4.68 1.38
CA GLU A 178 -10.44 -5.53 0.83
C GLU A 178 -9.05 -5.15 1.37
N LEU A 179 -8.90 -3.96 1.97
CA LEU A 179 -7.63 -3.47 2.48
C LEU A 179 -7.34 -4.02 3.88
N SER A 180 -6.46 -5.03 3.96
CA SER A 180 -6.08 -5.67 5.24
C SER A 180 -5.40 -4.71 6.23
N GLU A 181 -4.70 -3.70 5.73
CA GLU A 181 -3.90 -2.74 6.51
C GLU A 181 -4.59 -1.37 6.70
N LEU A 182 -5.93 -1.33 6.62
CA LEU A 182 -6.71 -0.11 6.83
C LEU A 182 -6.40 0.58 8.18
N HIS A 183 -6.00 -0.18 9.20
CA HIS A 183 -5.65 0.37 10.50
C HIS A 183 -4.51 1.39 10.43
N TYR A 184 -3.52 1.23 9.55
CA TYR A 184 -2.45 2.22 9.36
C TYR A 184 -3.00 3.55 8.83
N VAL A 185 -3.98 3.52 7.92
CA VAL A 185 -4.64 4.75 7.43
C VAL A 185 -5.35 5.47 8.58
N LEU A 186 -6.01 4.71 9.46
CA LEU A 186 -6.71 5.26 10.63
C LEU A 186 -5.75 5.84 11.67
N GLU A 187 -4.55 5.28 11.82
CA GLU A 187 -3.51 5.84 12.69
C GLU A 187 -3.08 7.24 12.26
N TYR A 188 -2.98 7.50 10.95
CA TYR A 188 -2.66 8.83 10.42
C TYR A 188 -3.78 9.87 10.61
N LEU A 189 -5.01 9.47 10.84
CA LEU A 189 -6.09 10.37 11.28
C LEU A 189 -5.91 10.83 12.72
N SER A 190 -5.26 10.01 13.54
CA SER A 190 -5.02 10.34 14.96
C SER A 190 -3.76 11.19 15.08
N LYS A 191 -3.93 12.49 15.25
CA LYS A 191 -2.84 13.50 15.43
C LYS A 191 -1.86 13.19 16.56
N ALA A 192 -2.17 12.23 17.43
CA ALA A 192 -1.37 11.90 18.61
C ALA A 192 -0.17 10.99 18.32
N VAL A 193 -0.14 10.28 17.19
CA VAL A 193 0.81 9.17 16.97
C VAL A 193 2.01 9.58 16.12
N ILE A 194 1.85 10.48 15.14
CA ILE A 194 2.86 10.69 14.08
C ILE A 194 3.28 12.18 13.93
N GLY A 195 3.20 12.94 15.01
CA GLY A 195 3.66 14.33 14.99
C GLY A 195 2.81 15.25 14.12
N THR A 196 3.45 15.96 13.16
CA THR A 196 2.78 16.91 12.26
C THR A 196 2.25 16.27 10.96
N ARG A 197 2.52 14.99 10.73
CA ARG A 197 2.02 14.23 9.58
C ARG A 197 0.65 13.66 9.92
N HIS A 198 -0.38 14.02 9.16
CA HIS A 198 -1.74 13.51 9.41
C HIS A 198 -2.59 13.53 8.16
N ILE A 199 -3.64 12.72 8.18
CA ILE A 199 -4.73 12.76 7.22
C ILE A 199 -5.81 13.66 7.81
N SER A 200 -6.23 14.68 7.06
CA SER A 200 -7.25 15.63 7.51
C SER A 200 -8.66 15.06 7.35
N LYS A 201 -8.93 14.37 6.24
CA LYS A 201 -10.22 13.73 5.94
C LYS A 201 -10.02 12.38 5.27
N LEU A 202 -10.92 11.43 5.54
CA LEU A 202 -10.90 10.08 5.01
C LEU A 202 -12.25 9.71 4.41
N ILE A 203 -12.25 9.25 3.17
CA ILE A 203 -13.42 8.70 2.48
C ILE A 203 -13.17 7.22 2.21
N LEU A 204 -14.12 6.39 2.56
CA LEU A 204 -14.07 4.93 2.37
C LEU A 204 -15.24 4.48 1.51
N THR A 205 -15.00 3.58 0.54
CA THR A 205 -16.08 2.82 -0.12
C THR A 205 -16.08 1.36 0.33
N VAL A 206 -17.26 0.76 0.46
CA VAL A 206 -17.45 -0.66 0.81
C VAL A 206 -18.62 -1.27 0.06
#